data_78def0c4677f162f8005b5c19e81c99e
#
_entry.id   78def0c4677f162f8005b5c19e81c99e
#
_cell.length_a   1.000
_cell.length_b   1.000
_cell.length_c   1.000
_cell.angle_alpha   90.00
_cell.angle_beta   90.00
_cell.angle_gamma   90.00
#
_symmetry.space_group_name_H-M   'P 1'
#
loop_
_entity.id
_entity.type
_entity.pdbx_description
1 polymer ?
#
loop_
_entity_poly.entity_id
_entity_poly.type
_entity_poly.pdbx_seq_one_letter_code
_entity_poly.pdbx_strand_id
1 'polypeptide(L)'
;MGTEKRQILVVDDVELNRAILAELFQDSYEVLEAENGCQALELLEAHHDAILIVLLDIIMPVMDGFEMLQNMAHRTWKEEIPVVLITSENSDNALLKGYELGVSDIINKPFNPNIVKRRVDNTIELYLHKRHLEALVRQQVETLEKQTLKLNRFNEFIIDTLSTVVEFRSCESGTHIRRVREITRLLLESLSFRYPEYDLPHGAIDKMVSAASMHDIGKIAIPDAVLNKPGRLTAEEFEIMKTHSLKGCELLQSINEGQDEEYYRFCYDICRSHHERWDGSGYPDGLAGNNIPIWAQVVSLADVYDALTSERVYKAAYTHAQAVSMILNGECGVFNPRLLNSFLSVASRLENGEIGPMFRERAAAPAKPSHKKHSLSARTLWLLEREREKYRVLSELSGDIVFNYDVKRDMLECSEKWHEVFGWDITVPNARKTLLRSSFIHEDDTPAAVWRSGL
;
A
#
# COMPACT_ATOMS: atom_id res chain seq x y z
N MET A 1 -23.99 -30.09 -8.19
CA MET A 1 -24.14 -28.69 -8.58
C MET A 1 -25.33 -28.62 -9.48
N GLY A 2 -26.46 -28.08 -8.99
CA GLY A 2 -27.66 -27.88 -9.80
C GLY A 2 -27.36 -26.90 -10.91
N THR A 3 -27.71 -27.22 -12.13
CA THR A 3 -27.71 -26.29 -13.26
C THR A 3 -28.75 -25.21 -12.93
N GLU A 4 -28.32 -24.09 -12.34
CA GLU A 4 -29.16 -22.89 -12.27
C GLU A 4 -29.58 -22.57 -13.73
N LYS A 5 -30.90 -22.60 -13.97
CA LYS A 5 -31.41 -22.26 -15.27
C LYS A 5 -31.10 -20.80 -15.58
N ARG A 6 -30.40 -20.56 -16.66
CA ARG A 6 -30.10 -19.21 -17.16
C ARG A 6 -31.41 -18.49 -17.48
N GLN A 7 -31.58 -17.29 -16.90
CA GLN A 7 -32.83 -16.56 -16.93
C GLN A 7 -32.76 -15.34 -17.88
N ILE A 8 -33.86 -14.99 -18.52
CA ILE A 8 -34.08 -13.74 -19.27
C ILE A 8 -35.26 -13.02 -18.62
N LEU A 9 -35.10 -11.73 -18.34
CA LEU A 9 -36.18 -10.89 -17.85
C LEU A 9 -36.81 -10.09 -18.99
N VAL A 10 -38.09 -10.27 -19.21
CA VAL A 10 -38.89 -9.53 -20.20
C VAL A 10 -39.80 -8.56 -19.48
N VAL A 11 -39.69 -7.28 -19.81
CA VAL A 11 -40.43 -6.17 -19.18
C VAL A 11 -41.18 -5.39 -20.25
N ASP A 12 -42.49 -5.52 -20.26
CA ASP A 12 -43.39 -4.88 -21.24
C ASP A 12 -44.79 -4.83 -20.63
N ASP A 13 -45.54 -3.74 -20.74
CA ASP A 13 -46.87 -3.62 -20.17
C ASP A 13 -47.94 -4.40 -20.94
N VAL A 14 -47.66 -4.71 -22.21
CA VAL A 14 -48.57 -5.43 -23.12
C VAL A 14 -48.35 -6.94 -23.02
N GLU A 15 -49.29 -7.68 -22.47
CA GLU A 15 -49.22 -9.14 -22.27
C GLU A 15 -48.87 -9.90 -23.57
N LEU A 16 -49.41 -9.47 -24.72
CA LEU A 16 -49.13 -10.10 -26.02
C LEU A 16 -47.62 -10.01 -26.37
N ASN A 17 -47.00 -8.87 -26.11
CA ASN A 17 -45.57 -8.68 -26.37
C ASN A 17 -44.73 -9.58 -25.48
N ARG A 18 -45.04 -9.66 -24.18
CA ARG A 18 -44.40 -10.57 -23.26
C ARG A 18 -44.50 -12.01 -23.70
N ALA A 19 -45.73 -12.46 -24.08
CA ALA A 19 -45.96 -13.83 -24.53
C ALA A 19 -45.15 -14.18 -25.80
N ILE A 20 -45.07 -13.27 -26.77
CA ILE A 20 -44.27 -13.46 -28.00
C ILE A 20 -42.78 -13.62 -27.66
N LEU A 21 -42.27 -12.77 -26.80
CA LEU A 21 -40.87 -12.84 -26.39
C LEU A 21 -40.59 -14.07 -25.51
N ALA A 22 -41.52 -14.43 -24.62
CA ALA A 22 -41.41 -15.64 -23.81
C ALA A 22 -41.37 -16.90 -24.68
N GLU A 23 -42.26 -17.02 -25.64
CA GLU A 23 -42.28 -18.14 -26.60
C GLU A 23 -40.97 -18.22 -27.41
N LEU A 24 -40.39 -17.09 -27.78
CA LEU A 24 -39.14 -17.03 -28.54
C LEU A 24 -37.93 -17.61 -27.79
N PHE A 25 -37.91 -17.48 -26.46
CA PHE A 25 -36.74 -17.81 -25.63
C PHE A 25 -36.93 -19.03 -24.71
N GLN A 26 -38.16 -19.52 -24.46
CA GLN A 26 -38.49 -20.59 -23.51
C GLN A 26 -37.72 -21.90 -23.72
N ASP A 27 -37.33 -22.20 -24.98
CA ASP A 27 -36.57 -23.41 -25.29
C ASP A 27 -35.15 -23.40 -24.75
N SER A 28 -34.56 -22.21 -24.60
CA SER A 28 -33.14 -22.02 -24.26
C SER A 28 -32.92 -21.42 -22.87
N TYR A 29 -33.91 -20.67 -22.37
CA TYR A 29 -33.83 -19.91 -21.14
C TYR A 29 -35.12 -20.06 -20.32
N GLU A 30 -35.03 -19.79 -19.01
CA GLU A 30 -36.20 -19.53 -18.19
C GLU A 30 -36.56 -18.05 -18.31
N VAL A 31 -37.80 -17.76 -18.72
CA VAL A 31 -38.24 -16.39 -18.93
C VAL A 31 -39.02 -15.90 -17.72
N LEU A 32 -38.51 -14.81 -17.13
CA LEU A 32 -39.21 -14.04 -16.11
C LEU A 32 -39.94 -12.87 -16.78
N GLU A 33 -41.19 -12.60 -16.38
CA GLU A 33 -42.00 -11.56 -16.95
C GLU A 33 -42.33 -10.49 -15.91
N ALA A 34 -42.29 -9.21 -16.31
CA ALA A 34 -42.71 -8.06 -15.53
C ALA A 34 -43.55 -7.11 -16.36
N GLU A 35 -44.59 -6.52 -15.77
CA GLU A 35 -45.51 -5.61 -16.43
C GLU A 35 -45.10 -4.13 -16.35
N ASN A 36 -44.11 -3.82 -15.52
CA ASN A 36 -43.60 -2.47 -15.28
C ASN A 36 -42.22 -2.51 -14.65
N GLY A 37 -41.54 -1.34 -14.59
CA GLY A 37 -40.19 -1.23 -14.02
C GLY A 37 -40.10 -1.59 -12.53
N CYS A 38 -41.16 -1.36 -11.72
CA CYS A 38 -41.13 -1.72 -10.30
C CYS A 38 -41.05 -3.24 -10.10
N GLN A 39 -41.94 -3.99 -10.76
CA GLN A 39 -41.93 -5.44 -10.71
C GLN A 39 -40.63 -6.03 -11.26
N ALA A 40 -40.08 -5.42 -12.33
CA ALA A 40 -38.80 -5.82 -12.88
C ALA A 40 -37.65 -5.63 -11.88
N LEU A 41 -37.62 -4.53 -11.12
CA LEU A 41 -36.61 -4.31 -10.07
C LEU A 41 -36.72 -5.30 -8.92
N GLU A 42 -37.94 -5.72 -8.52
CA GLU A 42 -38.18 -6.76 -7.54
C GLU A 42 -37.60 -8.11 -7.99
N LEU A 43 -37.85 -8.47 -9.28
CA LEU A 43 -37.31 -9.70 -9.86
C LEU A 43 -35.77 -9.64 -9.97
N LEU A 44 -35.22 -8.50 -10.35
CA LEU A 44 -33.75 -8.29 -10.35
C LEU A 44 -33.17 -8.43 -8.94
N GLU A 45 -33.81 -7.92 -7.90
CA GLU A 45 -33.34 -8.05 -6.52
C GLU A 45 -33.31 -9.50 -6.05
N ALA A 46 -34.29 -10.31 -6.48
CA ALA A 46 -34.41 -11.72 -6.14
C ALA A 46 -33.50 -12.65 -6.97
N HIS A 47 -33.21 -12.30 -8.22
CA HIS A 47 -32.63 -13.23 -9.23
C HIS A 47 -31.46 -12.65 -10.04
N HIS A 48 -30.85 -11.52 -9.65
CA HIS A 48 -29.82 -10.83 -10.46
C HIS A 48 -28.63 -11.73 -10.87
N ASP A 49 -28.26 -12.70 -10.03
CA ASP A 49 -27.16 -13.63 -10.34
C ASP A 49 -27.49 -14.60 -11.49
N ALA A 50 -28.79 -14.92 -11.68
CA ALA A 50 -29.27 -15.85 -12.70
C ALA A 50 -29.70 -15.16 -14.00
N ILE A 51 -30.05 -13.87 -13.94
CA ILE A 51 -30.53 -13.09 -15.10
C ILE A 51 -29.37 -12.72 -16.01
N LEU A 52 -29.40 -13.18 -17.25
CA LEU A 52 -28.36 -12.92 -18.24
C LEU A 52 -28.55 -11.63 -19.03
N ILE A 53 -29.83 -11.23 -19.23
CA ILE A 53 -30.22 -10.06 -20.03
C ILE A 53 -31.62 -9.59 -19.63
N VAL A 54 -31.85 -8.28 -19.78
CA VAL A 54 -33.19 -7.67 -19.65
C VAL A 54 -33.63 -7.18 -21.00
N LEU A 55 -34.84 -7.58 -21.41
CA LEU A 55 -35.56 -7.05 -22.58
C LEU A 55 -36.59 -6.07 -22.05
N LEU A 56 -36.42 -4.78 -22.34
CA LEU A 56 -37.13 -3.70 -21.66
C LEU A 56 -37.89 -2.80 -22.65
N ASP A 57 -39.20 -2.62 -22.46
CA ASP A 57 -39.93 -1.54 -23.12
C ASP A 57 -39.69 -0.21 -22.40
N ILE A 58 -39.75 0.87 -23.15
CA ILE A 58 -39.60 2.24 -22.61
C ILE A 58 -40.91 2.72 -22.00
N ILE A 59 -42.02 2.55 -22.73
CA ILE A 59 -43.32 3.14 -22.38
C ILE A 59 -44.14 2.16 -21.58
N MET A 60 -44.15 2.33 -20.28
CA MET A 60 -44.90 1.47 -19.36
C MET A 60 -45.51 2.31 -18.23
N PRO A 61 -46.67 1.86 -17.66
CA PRO A 61 -47.26 2.51 -16.51
C PRO A 61 -46.44 2.28 -15.22
N VAL A 62 -46.67 3.09 -14.19
CA VAL A 62 -46.09 3.03 -12.85
C VAL A 62 -44.63 3.44 -12.82
N MET A 63 -43.74 2.77 -13.55
CA MET A 63 -42.32 3.10 -13.73
C MET A 63 -41.94 2.79 -15.19
N ASP A 64 -41.48 3.80 -15.89
CA ASP A 64 -41.01 3.67 -17.26
C ASP A 64 -39.64 2.99 -17.37
N GLY A 65 -39.25 2.60 -18.59
CA GLY A 65 -37.97 1.91 -18.82
C GLY A 65 -36.75 2.76 -18.51
N PHE A 66 -36.80 4.08 -18.66
CA PHE A 66 -35.68 4.96 -18.34
C PHE A 66 -35.50 5.13 -16.83
N GLU A 67 -36.60 5.24 -16.08
CA GLU A 67 -36.56 5.28 -14.62
C GLU A 67 -36.01 3.97 -14.05
N MET A 68 -36.42 2.82 -14.64
CA MET A 68 -35.87 1.51 -14.28
C MET A 68 -34.36 1.45 -14.52
N LEU A 69 -33.86 1.89 -15.68
CA LEU A 69 -32.42 1.93 -16.00
C LEU A 69 -31.62 2.79 -15.04
N GLN A 70 -32.16 3.95 -14.61
CA GLN A 70 -31.53 4.79 -13.60
C GLN A 70 -31.42 4.07 -12.24
N ASN A 71 -32.48 3.36 -11.84
CA ASN A 71 -32.46 2.58 -10.59
C ASN A 71 -31.46 1.41 -10.66
N MET A 72 -31.35 0.74 -11.82
CA MET A 72 -30.32 -0.29 -12.03
C MET A 72 -28.90 0.28 -11.91
N ALA A 73 -28.65 1.49 -12.41
CA ALA A 73 -27.35 2.14 -12.34
C ALA A 73 -26.95 2.45 -10.87
N HIS A 74 -27.89 2.83 -10.02
CA HIS A 74 -27.64 3.06 -8.59
C HIS A 74 -27.26 1.79 -7.82
N ARG A 75 -27.63 0.61 -8.32
CA ARG A 75 -27.40 -0.71 -7.67
C ARG A 75 -26.28 -1.52 -8.32
N THR A 76 -25.49 -0.96 -9.23
CA THR A 76 -24.41 -1.62 -10.00
C THR A 76 -24.85 -2.72 -10.98
N TRP A 77 -26.11 -3.12 -11.01
CA TRP A 77 -26.63 -4.18 -11.90
C TRP A 77 -26.44 -3.88 -13.39
N LYS A 78 -26.39 -2.59 -13.75
CA LYS A 78 -26.17 -2.14 -15.12
C LYS A 78 -24.81 -2.58 -15.69
N GLU A 79 -23.79 -2.69 -14.87
CA GLU A 79 -22.46 -3.14 -15.29
C GLU A 79 -22.41 -4.67 -15.46
N GLU A 80 -23.32 -5.37 -14.80
CA GLU A 80 -23.35 -6.83 -14.72
C GLU A 80 -24.37 -7.47 -15.66
N ILE A 81 -25.51 -6.81 -15.93
CA ILE A 81 -26.63 -7.34 -16.73
C ILE A 81 -26.86 -6.44 -17.93
N PRO A 82 -26.70 -6.94 -19.18
CA PRO A 82 -27.01 -6.17 -20.38
C PRO A 82 -28.51 -5.92 -20.50
N VAL A 83 -28.87 -4.74 -21.01
CA VAL A 83 -30.24 -4.36 -21.29
C VAL A 83 -30.42 -4.11 -22.77
N VAL A 84 -31.43 -4.72 -23.38
CA VAL A 84 -31.88 -4.45 -24.76
C VAL A 84 -33.24 -3.78 -24.67
N LEU A 85 -33.33 -2.56 -25.20
CA LEU A 85 -34.63 -1.88 -25.34
C LEU A 85 -35.40 -2.45 -26.50
N ILE A 86 -36.70 -2.72 -26.31
CA ILE A 86 -37.62 -3.14 -27.36
C ILE A 86 -38.80 -2.17 -27.34
N THR A 87 -38.78 -1.15 -28.19
CA THR A 87 -39.69 -0.01 -28.07
C THR A 87 -40.33 0.41 -29.39
N SER A 88 -41.53 1.01 -29.31
CA SER A 88 -42.18 1.72 -30.42
C SER A 88 -41.77 3.20 -30.51
N GLU A 89 -41.03 3.70 -29.48
CA GLU A 89 -40.51 5.08 -29.44
C GLU A 89 -39.29 5.19 -30.35
N ASN A 90 -39.44 5.90 -31.46
CA ASN A 90 -38.41 6.02 -32.50
C ASN A 90 -37.83 7.45 -32.58
N SER A 91 -38.04 8.29 -31.57
CA SER A 91 -37.45 9.60 -31.58
C SER A 91 -35.92 9.54 -31.34
N ASP A 92 -35.18 10.31 -32.11
CA ASP A 92 -33.70 10.37 -31.94
C ASP A 92 -33.30 10.67 -30.49
N ASN A 93 -34.09 11.48 -29.78
CA ASN A 93 -33.87 11.81 -28.40
C ASN A 93 -34.03 10.61 -27.44
N ALA A 94 -35.02 9.75 -27.67
CA ALA A 94 -35.23 8.55 -26.86
C ALA A 94 -34.12 7.52 -27.10
N LEU A 95 -33.71 7.36 -28.37
CA LEU A 95 -32.60 6.47 -28.74
C LEU A 95 -31.28 6.94 -28.11
N LEU A 96 -30.94 8.25 -28.21
CA LEU A 96 -29.77 8.83 -27.59
C LEU A 96 -29.78 8.65 -26.08
N LYS A 97 -30.91 8.93 -25.43
CA LYS A 97 -31.08 8.75 -23.98
C LYS A 97 -30.85 7.29 -23.54
N GLY A 98 -31.35 6.32 -24.36
CA GLY A 98 -31.09 4.91 -24.09
C GLY A 98 -29.62 4.57 -24.09
N TYR A 99 -28.86 5.01 -25.11
CA TYR A 99 -27.41 4.79 -25.16
C TYR A 99 -26.64 5.54 -24.08
N GLU A 100 -27.03 6.78 -23.74
CA GLU A 100 -26.43 7.52 -22.61
C GLU A 100 -26.65 6.79 -21.28
N LEU A 101 -27.82 6.18 -21.11
CA LEU A 101 -28.12 5.32 -19.97
C LEU A 101 -27.42 3.96 -20.07
N GLY A 102 -26.70 3.67 -21.18
CA GLY A 102 -25.81 2.51 -21.35
C GLY A 102 -26.53 1.20 -21.64
N VAL A 103 -27.62 1.24 -22.39
CA VAL A 103 -28.22 0.02 -22.91
C VAL A 103 -27.29 -0.63 -23.95
N SER A 104 -27.36 -1.95 -24.05
CA SER A 104 -26.49 -2.73 -24.93
C SER A 104 -26.93 -2.70 -26.36
N ASP A 105 -28.24 -2.62 -26.59
CA ASP A 105 -28.85 -2.56 -27.91
C ASP A 105 -30.28 -2.01 -27.86
N ILE A 106 -30.81 -1.56 -29.03
CA ILE A 106 -32.18 -1.04 -29.17
C ILE A 106 -32.87 -1.70 -30.40
N ILE A 107 -34.04 -2.25 -30.18
CA ILE A 107 -34.85 -2.92 -31.20
C ILE A 107 -36.20 -2.20 -31.32
N ASN A 108 -36.54 -1.77 -32.53
CA ASN A 108 -37.80 -1.07 -32.77
C ASN A 108 -38.95 -2.03 -33.03
N LYS A 109 -40.12 -1.74 -32.47
CA LYS A 109 -41.40 -2.39 -32.80
C LYS A 109 -42.00 -1.76 -34.07
N PRO A 110 -42.59 -2.56 -35.01
CA PRO A 110 -42.73 -4.01 -35.01
C PRO A 110 -41.41 -4.69 -35.36
N PHE A 111 -41.07 -5.78 -34.67
CA PHE A 111 -39.81 -6.50 -34.83
C PHE A 111 -39.98 -7.87 -35.48
N ASN A 112 -38.91 -8.35 -36.12
CA ASN A 112 -38.84 -9.73 -36.61
C ASN A 112 -38.29 -10.63 -35.50
N PRO A 113 -39.03 -11.68 -35.05
CA PRO A 113 -38.62 -12.57 -33.98
C PRO A 113 -37.21 -13.18 -34.17
N ASN A 114 -36.87 -13.59 -35.39
CA ASN A 114 -35.53 -14.16 -35.65
C ASN A 114 -34.41 -13.15 -35.51
N ILE A 115 -34.68 -11.88 -35.83
CA ILE A 115 -33.68 -10.80 -35.62
C ILE A 115 -33.50 -10.52 -34.12
N VAL A 116 -34.60 -10.44 -33.36
CA VAL A 116 -34.56 -10.27 -31.90
C VAL A 116 -33.74 -11.38 -31.26
N LYS A 117 -34.08 -12.64 -31.60
CA LYS A 117 -33.36 -13.81 -31.05
C LYS A 117 -31.85 -13.70 -31.30
N ARG A 118 -31.47 -13.40 -32.55
CA ARG A 118 -30.06 -13.29 -32.94
C ARG A 118 -29.31 -12.17 -32.18
N ARG A 119 -29.96 -11.00 -32.01
CA ARG A 119 -29.35 -9.86 -31.29
C ARG A 119 -29.22 -10.14 -29.82
N VAL A 120 -30.21 -10.73 -29.20
CA VAL A 120 -30.21 -11.13 -27.79
C VAL A 120 -29.10 -12.18 -27.51
N ASP A 121 -29.07 -13.25 -28.33
CA ASP A 121 -28.04 -14.29 -28.19
C ASP A 121 -26.64 -13.72 -28.36
N ASN A 122 -26.38 -12.85 -29.33
CA ASN A 122 -25.10 -12.20 -29.53
C ASN A 122 -24.74 -11.30 -28.35
N THR A 123 -25.72 -10.57 -27.80
CA THR A 123 -25.48 -9.71 -26.62
C THR A 123 -25.13 -10.53 -25.38
N ILE A 124 -25.86 -11.63 -25.14
CA ILE A 124 -25.56 -12.57 -24.04
C ILE A 124 -24.15 -13.15 -24.20
N GLU A 125 -23.81 -13.64 -25.40
CA GLU A 125 -22.50 -14.21 -25.69
C GLU A 125 -21.37 -13.19 -25.41
N LEU A 126 -21.50 -11.97 -25.89
CA LEU A 126 -20.53 -10.90 -25.71
C LEU A 126 -20.34 -10.59 -24.23
N TYR A 127 -21.41 -10.50 -23.45
CA TYR A 127 -21.32 -10.22 -22.01
C TYR A 127 -20.73 -11.39 -21.22
N LEU A 128 -21.06 -12.63 -21.57
CA LEU A 128 -20.46 -13.82 -20.95
C LEU A 128 -18.96 -13.89 -21.24
N HIS A 129 -18.53 -13.58 -22.47
CA HIS A 129 -17.10 -13.50 -22.80
C HIS A 129 -16.39 -12.39 -22.04
N LYS A 130 -16.99 -11.20 -21.93
CA LYS A 130 -16.46 -10.08 -21.16
C LYS A 130 -16.25 -10.48 -19.69
N ARG A 131 -17.28 -11.03 -19.04
CA ARG A 131 -17.20 -11.50 -17.64
C ARG A 131 -16.12 -12.58 -17.45
N HIS A 132 -16.00 -13.50 -18.39
CA HIS A 132 -14.98 -14.53 -18.37
C HIS A 132 -13.55 -13.92 -18.46
N LEU A 133 -13.34 -12.98 -19.37
CA LEU A 133 -12.06 -12.28 -19.51
C LEU A 133 -11.71 -11.46 -18.25
N GLU A 134 -12.67 -10.75 -17.68
CA GLU A 134 -12.47 -9.99 -16.44
C GLU A 134 -12.09 -10.91 -15.27
N ALA A 135 -12.73 -12.08 -15.15
CA ALA A 135 -12.40 -13.08 -14.15
C ALA A 135 -10.99 -13.64 -14.35
N LEU A 136 -10.59 -13.95 -15.59
CA LEU A 136 -9.24 -14.41 -15.92
C LEU A 136 -8.18 -13.34 -15.60
N VAL A 137 -8.43 -12.09 -15.97
CA VAL A 137 -7.52 -10.97 -15.66
C VAL A 137 -7.34 -10.85 -14.16
N ARG A 138 -8.43 -10.88 -13.39
CA ARG A 138 -8.38 -10.81 -11.91
C ARG A 138 -7.55 -11.96 -11.35
N GLN A 139 -7.78 -13.17 -11.80
CA GLN A 139 -7.01 -14.36 -11.37
C GLN A 139 -5.53 -14.24 -11.72
N GLN A 140 -5.20 -13.71 -12.91
CA GLN A 140 -3.81 -13.50 -13.32
C GLN A 140 -3.12 -12.45 -12.47
N VAL A 141 -3.79 -11.32 -12.16
CA VAL A 141 -3.26 -10.26 -11.28
C VAL A 141 -2.95 -10.83 -9.89
N GLU A 142 -3.90 -11.54 -9.27
CA GLU A 142 -3.67 -12.19 -7.97
C GLU A 142 -2.50 -13.18 -8.00
N THR A 143 -2.36 -13.91 -9.11
CA THR A 143 -1.26 -14.88 -9.27
C THR A 143 0.08 -14.16 -9.40
N LEU A 144 0.15 -13.09 -10.20
CA LEU A 144 1.36 -12.28 -10.37
C LEU A 144 1.78 -11.61 -9.05
N GLU A 145 0.84 -11.06 -8.28
CA GLU A 145 1.12 -10.50 -6.97
C GLU A 145 1.75 -11.54 -6.02
N LYS A 146 1.16 -12.74 -5.97
CA LYS A 146 1.70 -13.85 -5.16
C LYS A 146 3.10 -14.27 -5.61
N GLN A 147 3.33 -14.33 -6.92
CA GLN A 147 4.64 -14.68 -7.49
C GLN A 147 5.68 -13.60 -7.19
N THR A 148 5.32 -12.33 -7.32
CA THR A 148 6.20 -11.19 -7.02
C THR A 148 6.61 -11.19 -5.55
N LEU A 149 5.65 -11.39 -4.63
CA LEU A 149 5.94 -11.51 -3.20
C LEU A 149 6.89 -12.69 -2.90
N LYS A 150 6.67 -13.83 -3.55
CA LYS A 150 7.53 -15.01 -3.39
C LYS A 150 8.95 -14.76 -3.91
N LEU A 151 9.06 -14.09 -5.07
CA LEU A 151 10.35 -13.75 -5.67
C LEU A 151 11.13 -12.77 -4.79
N ASN A 152 10.47 -11.74 -4.27
CA ASN A 152 11.10 -10.77 -3.38
C ASN A 152 11.64 -11.43 -2.10
N ARG A 153 10.84 -12.31 -1.46
CA ARG A 153 11.30 -13.08 -0.29
C ARG A 153 12.48 -13.99 -0.61
N PHE A 154 12.47 -14.60 -1.79
CA PHE A 154 13.57 -15.45 -2.23
C PHE A 154 14.84 -14.64 -2.48
N ASN A 155 14.74 -13.48 -3.11
CA ASN A 155 15.86 -12.56 -3.30
C ASN A 155 16.43 -12.11 -1.95
N GLU A 156 15.58 -11.69 -1.00
CA GLU A 156 16.01 -11.32 0.35
C GLU A 156 16.74 -12.49 1.03
N PHE A 157 16.19 -13.71 0.93
CA PHE A 157 16.83 -14.89 1.49
C PHE A 157 18.22 -15.16 0.88
N ILE A 158 18.38 -15.00 -0.44
CA ILE A 158 19.69 -15.17 -1.10
C ILE A 158 20.68 -14.10 -0.61
N ILE A 159 20.26 -12.84 -0.57
CA ILE A 159 21.09 -11.73 -0.11
C ILE A 159 21.54 -11.97 1.33
N ASP A 160 20.61 -12.29 2.22
CA ASP A 160 20.91 -12.56 3.63
C ASP A 160 21.85 -13.77 3.79
N THR A 161 21.64 -14.83 2.97
CA THR A 161 22.49 -16.03 3.02
C THR A 161 23.91 -15.72 2.57
N LEU A 162 24.07 -15.02 1.44
CA LEU A 162 25.40 -14.65 0.93
C LEU A 162 26.15 -13.74 1.92
N SER A 163 25.46 -12.73 2.45
CA SER A 163 26.02 -11.81 3.43
C SER A 163 26.40 -12.54 4.73
N THR A 164 25.55 -13.47 5.19
CA THR A 164 25.86 -14.31 6.38
C THR A 164 27.07 -15.21 6.15
N VAL A 165 27.27 -15.74 4.95
CA VAL A 165 28.49 -16.53 4.62
C VAL A 165 29.74 -15.68 4.73
N VAL A 166 29.70 -14.43 4.29
CA VAL A 166 30.83 -13.49 4.41
C VAL A 166 31.10 -13.15 5.87
N GLU A 167 30.07 -12.88 6.68
CA GLU A 167 30.21 -12.64 8.14
C GLU A 167 30.72 -13.86 8.89
N PHE A 168 30.24 -15.05 8.54
CA PHE A 168 30.72 -16.29 9.17
C PHE A 168 32.24 -16.47 8.97
N ARG A 169 32.76 -16.02 7.81
CA ARG A 169 34.20 -16.01 7.55
C ARG A 169 34.96 -15.02 8.43
N SER A 170 34.35 -13.89 8.82
CA SER A 170 34.93 -12.88 9.70
C SER A 170 34.67 -13.11 11.20
N CYS A 171 34.19 -14.28 11.59
CA CYS A 171 33.82 -14.62 12.97
C CYS A 171 32.80 -13.66 13.60
N GLU A 172 32.02 -12.95 12.80
CA GLU A 172 30.90 -12.12 13.23
C GLU A 172 29.63 -12.98 13.38
N SER A 173 28.72 -12.57 14.24
CA SER A 173 27.49 -13.32 14.46
C SER A 173 26.52 -13.10 13.28
N GLY A 174 25.99 -14.17 12.67
CA GLY A 174 25.04 -14.10 11.56
C GLY A 174 23.73 -13.32 11.82
N THR A 175 23.61 -12.71 13.00
CA THR A 175 22.51 -11.82 13.36
C THR A 175 22.83 -10.33 13.14
N HIS A 176 24.12 -9.99 12.90
CA HIS A 176 24.57 -8.60 12.69
C HIS A 176 23.88 -7.95 11.49
N ILE A 177 23.90 -8.58 10.31
CA ILE A 177 23.26 -8.06 9.10
C ILE A 177 21.79 -7.75 9.33
N ARG A 178 21.07 -8.66 9.99
CA ARG A 178 19.66 -8.43 10.28
C ARG A 178 19.47 -7.19 11.17
N ARG A 179 20.27 -7.02 12.22
CA ARG A 179 20.18 -5.85 13.11
C ARG A 179 20.55 -4.57 12.37
N VAL A 180 21.63 -4.56 11.57
CA VAL A 180 22.03 -3.39 10.78
C VAL A 180 20.91 -3.00 9.80
N ARG A 181 20.27 -3.95 9.12
CA ARG A 181 19.11 -3.67 8.23
C ARG A 181 17.94 -3.03 9.00
N GLU A 182 17.59 -3.58 10.15
CA GLU A 182 16.49 -3.09 10.97
C GLU A 182 16.77 -1.68 11.50
N ILE A 183 17.98 -1.43 11.99
CA ILE A 183 18.42 -0.09 12.43
C ILE A 183 18.43 0.89 11.25
N THR A 184 18.94 0.47 10.10
CA THR A 184 18.94 1.27 8.86
C THR A 184 17.54 1.67 8.47
N ARG A 185 16.56 0.76 8.52
CA ARG A 185 15.15 1.05 8.26
C ARG A 185 14.62 2.12 9.18
N LEU A 186 14.77 1.97 10.48
CA LEU A 186 14.32 2.93 11.47
C LEU A 186 14.93 4.32 11.25
N LEU A 187 16.20 4.37 10.94
CA LEU A 187 16.90 5.63 10.67
C LEU A 187 16.42 6.29 9.37
N LEU A 188 16.27 5.53 8.27
CA LEU A 188 15.79 6.06 7.00
C LEU A 188 14.34 6.56 7.10
N GLU A 189 13.47 5.82 7.76
CA GLU A 189 12.07 6.23 7.99
C GLU A 189 12.01 7.50 8.83
N SER A 190 12.77 7.57 9.93
CA SER A 190 12.86 8.77 10.77
C SER A 190 13.44 9.96 10.01
N LEU A 191 14.47 9.72 9.20
CA LEU A 191 15.12 10.76 8.41
C LEU A 191 14.19 11.31 7.33
N SER A 192 13.53 10.43 6.57
CA SER A 192 12.53 10.79 5.55
C SER A 192 11.38 11.60 6.14
N PHE A 193 10.92 11.21 7.33
CA PHE A 193 9.86 11.91 8.02
C PHE A 193 10.28 13.31 8.50
N ARG A 194 11.47 13.44 9.12
CA ARG A 194 11.95 14.69 9.71
C ARG A 194 12.52 15.67 8.69
N TYR A 195 13.13 15.16 7.64
CA TYR A 195 13.88 15.92 6.65
C TYR A 195 13.47 15.53 5.22
N PRO A 196 12.25 15.96 4.81
CA PRO A 196 11.69 15.63 3.49
C PRO A 196 12.56 16.02 2.29
N GLU A 197 13.47 16.96 2.50
CA GLU A 197 14.41 17.40 1.47
C GLU A 197 15.37 16.31 0.99
N TYR A 198 15.52 15.20 1.72
CA TYR A 198 16.28 14.05 1.25
C TYR A 198 15.55 13.23 0.19
N ASP A 199 14.26 13.49 -0.02
CA ASP A 199 13.41 12.85 -1.03
C ASP A 199 13.55 11.32 -1.08
N LEU A 200 13.32 10.67 0.06
CA LEU A 200 13.42 9.22 0.26
C LEU A 200 12.03 8.56 0.18
N PRO A 201 11.54 8.16 -1.00
CA PRO A 201 10.26 7.47 -1.13
C PRO A 201 10.32 6.06 -0.53
N HIS A 202 9.20 5.56 0.00
CA HIS A 202 9.14 4.26 0.69
C HIS A 202 9.71 3.10 -0.15
N GLY A 203 9.43 3.05 -1.44
CA GLY A 203 9.98 2.02 -2.33
C GLY A 203 11.52 2.04 -2.43
N ALA A 204 12.13 3.23 -2.35
CA ALA A 204 13.58 3.37 -2.32
C ALA A 204 14.17 2.97 -0.94
N ILE A 205 13.45 3.24 0.16
CA ILE A 205 13.87 2.83 1.51
C ILE A 205 14.01 1.30 1.58
N ASP A 206 13.07 0.53 1.05
CA ASP A 206 13.16 -0.93 1.04
C ASP A 206 14.40 -1.42 0.28
N LYS A 207 14.70 -0.81 -0.87
CA LYS A 207 15.92 -1.10 -1.64
C LYS A 207 17.19 -0.74 -0.87
N MET A 208 17.24 0.43 -0.21
CA MET A 208 18.38 0.87 0.60
C MET A 208 18.62 -0.07 1.80
N VAL A 209 17.55 -0.50 2.47
CA VAL A 209 17.61 -1.45 3.58
C VAL A 209 18.13 -2.80 3.13
N SER A 210 17.68 -3.29 1.97
CA SER A 210 18.21 -4.53 1.38
C SER A 210 19.68 -4.38 1.00
N ALA A 211 20.06 -3.25 0.40
CA ALA A 211 21.44 -2.94 0.00
C ALA A 211 22.40 -2.84 1.21
N ALA A 212 21.90 -2.46 2.40
CA ALA A 212 22.72 -2.41 3.62
C ALA A 212 23.36 -3.76 3.95
N SER A 213 22.77 -4.88 3.55
CA SER A 213 23.36 -6.21 3.72
C SER A 213 24.70 -6.38 2.98
N MET A 214 24.94 -5.57 1.94
CA MET A 214 26.12 -5.69 1.07
C MET A 214 27.30 -4.83 1.53
N HIS A 215 27.18 -4.03 2.61
CA HIS A 215 28.21 -3.06 3.01
C HIS A 215 29.59 -3.72 3.14
N ASP A 216 29.66 -4.93 3.66
CA ASP A 216 30.87 -5.68 3.98
C ASP A 216 31.18 -6.83 3.01
N ILE A 217 30.50 -6.93 1.86
CA ILE A 217 30.69 -8.04 0.91
C ILE A 217 32.14 -8.19 0.46
N GLY A 218 32.89 -7.12 0.41
CA GLY A 218 34.32 -7.13 0.03
C GLY A 218 35.25 -7.77 1.03
N LYS A 219 34.82 -8.05 2.28
CA LYS A 219 35.57 -8.84 3.25
C LYS A 219 35.94 -10.23 2.72
N ILE A 220 35.18 -10.73 1.72
CA ILE A 220 35.51 -12.00 1.06
C ILE A 220 36.90 -12.01 0.40
N ALA A 221 37.40 -10.85 -0.01
CA ALA A 221 38.71 -10.70 -0.66
C ALA A 221 39.86 -10.37 0.31
N ILE A 222 39.57 -10.21 1.61
CA ILE A 222 40.58 -9.91 2.62
C ILE A 222 41.27 -11.22 3.07
N PRO A 223 42.61 -11.27 3.16
CA PRO A 223 43.33 -12.44 3.63
C PRO A 223 42.95 -12.83 5.08
N ASP A 224 42.79 -14.13 5.35
CA ASP A 224 42.39 -14.63 6.67
C ASP A 224 43.35 -14.21 7.81
N ALA A 225 44.66 -14.08 7.51
CA ALA A 225 45.65 -13.63 8.44
C ALA A 225 45.39 -12.18 8.97
N VAL A 226 44.72 -11.35 8.17
CA VAL A 226 44.34 -10.00 8.54
C VAL A 226 42.89 -9.99 9.07
N LEU A 227 41.97 -10.68 8.38
CA LEU A 227 40.55 -10.68 8.72
C LEU A 227 40.29 -11.27 10.12
N ASN A 228 40.94 -12.39 10.43
CA ASN A 228 40.74 -13.17 11.66
C ASN A 228 41.89 -13.06 12.63
N LYS A 229 42.69 -11.97 12.55
CA LYS A 229 43.81 -11.78 13.46
C LYS A 229 43.34 -11.65 14.91
N PRO A 230 43.85 -12.49 15.82
CA PRO A 230 43.57 -12.34 17.27
C PRO A 230 44.32 -11.14 17.82
N GLY A 231 43.66 -9.98 17.92
CA GLY A 231 44.24 -8.76 18.47
C GLY A 231 44.13 -7.55 17.53
N ARG A 232 44.86 -6.49 17.86
CA ARG A 232 44.85 -5.26 17.05
C ARG A 232 45.64 -5.42 15.77
N LEU A 233 45.11 -4.89 14.67
CA LEU A 233 45.80 -4.81 13.39
C LEU A 233 46.98 -3.82 13.49
N THR A 234 48.08 -4.11 12.78
CA THR A 234 49.11 -3.11 12.53
C THR A 234 48.61 -2.03 11.56
N ALA A 235 49.38 -0.96 11.38
CA ALA A 235 48.98 0.07 10.41
C ALA A 235 48.88 -0.51 8.98
N GLU A 236 49.82 -1.36 8.59
CA GLU A 236 49.86 -2.01 7.27
C GLU A 236 48.67 -2.99 7.10
N GLU A 237 48.35 -3.78 8.10
CA GLU A 237 47.21 -4.70 8.09
C GLU A 237 45.89 -3.92 8.07
N PHE A 238 45.83 -2.78 8.73
CA PHE A 238 44.63 -1.92 8.68
C PHE A 238 44.45 -1.30 7.30
N GLU A 239 45.51 -0.93 6.58
CA GLU A 239 45.40 -0.50 5.18
C GLU A 239 44.87 -1.62 4.29
N ILE A 240 45.29 -2.90 4.51
CA ILE A 240 44.72 -4.04 3.80
C ILE A 240 43.24 -4.20 4.15
N MET A 241 42.87 -4.09 5.44
CA MET A 241 41.48 -4.19 5.87
C MET A 241 40.60 -3.12 5.18
N LYS A 242 41.05 -1.87 5.10
CA LYS A 242 40.31 -0.78 4.43
C LYS A 242 39.96 -1.07 2.98
N THR A 243 40.76 -1.94 2.30
CA THR A 243 40.49 -2.30 0.90
C THR A 243 39.18 -3.04 0.69
N HIS A 244 38.51 -3.59 1.74
CA HIS A 244 37.25 -4.31 1.56
C HIS A 244 36.17 -3.43 0.90
N SER A 245 36.12 -2.12 1.19
CA SER A 245 35.19 -1.20 0.56
C SER A 245 35.37 -1.15 -0.97
N LEU A 246 36.62 -1.07 -1.42
CA LEU A 246 36.95 -1.07 -2.86
C LEU A 246 36.75 -2.46 -3.50
N LYS A 247 37.18 -3.50 -2.81
CA LYS A 247 37.03 -4.89 -3.26
C LYS A 247 35.57 -5.31 -3.43
N GLY A 248 34.69 -4.83 -2.52
CA GLY A 248 33.26 -5.01 -2.65
C GLY A 248 32.68 -4.33 -3.89
N CYS A 249 33.14 -3.11 -4.18
CA CYS A 249 32.75 -2.40 -5.41
C CYS A 249 33.22 -3.15 -6.69
N GLU A 250 34.47 -3.66 -6.71
CA GLU A 250 34.99 -4.48 -7.81
C GLU A 250 34.10 -5.72 -8.03
N LEU A 251 33.70 -6.41 -6.95
CA LEU A 251 32.82 -7.55 -7.01
C LEU A 251 31.46 -7.20 -7.56
N LEU A 252 30.81 -6.13 -7.04
CA LEU A 252 29.52 -5.66 -7.50
C LEU A 252 29.55 -5.26 -8.97
N GLN A 253 30.62 -4.61 -9.44
CA GLN A 253 30.79 -4.28 -10.86
C GLN A 253 30.89 -5.52 -11.76
N SER A 254 31.52 -6.59 -11.29
CA SER A 254 31.67 -7.83 -12.06
C SER A 254 30.35 -8.60 -12.30
N ILE A 255 29.31 -8.34 -11.50
CA ILE A 255 28.01 -9.02 -11.55
C ILE A 255 26.86 -8.12 -12.01
N ASN A 256 27.14 -6.92 -12.49
CA ASN A 256 26.13 -5.88 -12.79
C ASN A 256 25.40 -6.06 -14.14
N GLU A 257 25.37 -7.23 -14.73
CA GLU A 257 24.61 -7.44 -15.97
C GLU A 257 23.11 -7.60 -15.68
N GLY A 258 22.28 -6.63 -16.13
CA GLY A 258 20.81 -6.70 -16.09
C GLY A 258 20.17 -6.39 -14.73
N GLN A 259 20.87 -5.75 -13.82
CA GLN A 259 20.38 -5.37 -12.49
C GLN A 259 19.51 -4.10 -12.53
N ASP A 260 18.66 -3.92 -11.51
CA ASP A 260 17.99 -2.65 -11.22
C ASP A 260 19.07 -1.59 -10.93
N GLU A 261 19.22 -0.61 -11.84
CA GLU A 261 20.26 0.43 -11.75
C GLU A 261 20.22 1.21 -10.43
N GLU A 262 19.03 1.43 -9.88
CA GLU A 262 18.86 2.13 -8.61
C GLU A 262 19.33 1.28 -7.43
N TYR A 263 18.93 0.01 -7.39
CA TYR A 263 19.36 -0.93 -6.35
C TYR A 263 20.87 -1.16 -6.38
N TYR A 264 21.43 -1.34 -7.59
CA TYR A 264 22.87 -1.46 -7.77
C TYR A 264 23.63 -0.24 -7.26
N ARG A 265 23.13 0.96 -7.56
CA ARG A 265 23.73 2.21 -7.04
C ARG A 265 23.75 2.23 -5.51
N PHE A 266 22.66 1.86 -4.86
CA PHE A 266 22.63 1.78 -3.39
C PHE A 266 23.65 0.78 -2.84
N CYS A 267 23.74 -0.41 -3.42
CA CYS A 267 24.75 -1.41 -3.03
C CYS A 267 26.18 -0.88 -3.18
N TYR A 268 26.47 -0.28 -4.34
CA TYR A 268 27.79 0.27 -4.66
C TYR A 268 28.17 1.39 -3.70
N ASP A 269 27.30 2.39 -3.54
CA ASP A 269 27.57 3.56 -2.70
C ASP A 269 27.71 3.18 -1.20
N ILE A 270 26.87 2.27 -0.72
CA ILE A 270 26.96 1.75 0.66
C ILE A 270 28.26 0.99 0.85
N CYS A 271 28.58 0.06 -0.02
CA CYS A 271 29.79 -0.73 0.06
C CYS A 271 31.04 0.15 0.03
N ARG A 272 31.07 1.17 -0.84
CA ARG A 272 32.20 2.09 -1.00
C ARG A 272 32.34 3.03 0.19
N SER A 273 31.20 3.61 0.68
CA SER A 273 31.25 4.84 1.48
C SER A 273 30.76 4.69 2.93
N HIS A 274 30.40 3.46 3.40
CA HIS A 274 29.94 3.29 4.79
C HIS A 274 31.00 3.56 5.86
N HIS A 275 32.28 3.62 5.49
CA HIS A 275 33.37 4.02 6.38
C HIS A 275 33.80 5.48 6.20
N GLU A 276 33.16 6.25 5.32
CA GLU A 276 33.34 7.68 5.26
C GLU A 276 32.79 8.37 6.51
N ARG A 277 33.35 9.51 6.87
CA ARG A 277 32.98 10.28 8.06
C ARG A 277 32.60 11.70 7.66
N TRP A 278 31.64 12.26 8.35
CA TRP A 278 31.09 13.59 8.04
C TRP A 278 32.17 14.69 7.92
N ASP A 279 33.24 14.58 8.70
CA ASP A 279 34.38 15.50 8.71
C ASP A 279 35.46 15.21 7.66
N GLY A 280 35.28 14.18 6.83
CA GLY A 280 36.25 13.77 5.82
C GLY A 280 37.43 12.92 6.35
N SER A 281 37.39 12.50 7.61
CA SER A 281 38.43 11.63 8.19
C SER A 281 38.26 10.15 7.84
N GLY A 282 37.23 9.80 7.05
CA GLY A 282 36.89 8.44 6.65
C GLY A 282 37.73 7.89 5.50
N TYR A 283 37.31 6.76 4.96
CA TYR A 283 37.94 6.09 3.81
C TYR A 283 36.87 5.41 2.96
N PRO A 284 37.13 5.08 1.68
CA PRO A 284 38.41 5.13 0.95
C PRO A 284 38.70 6.48 0.27
N ASP A 285 37.70 7.33 0.05
CA ASP A 285 37.81 8.52 -0.78
C ASP A 285 38.03 9.81 0.04
N GLY A 286 37.81 9.78 1.37
CA GLY A 286 37.87 10.95 2.24
C GLY A 286 36.74 11.94 1.96
N LEU A 287 35.56 11.45 1.60
CA LEU A 287 34.38 12.28 1.33
C LEU A 287 33.93 12.98 2.61
N ALA A 288 33.49 14.24 2.50
CA ALA A 288 32.99 15.03 3.62
C ALA A 288 31.58 15.57 3.38
N GLY A 289 30.81 15.68 4.47
CA GLY A 289 29.49 16.31 4.46
C GLY A 289 28.50 15.64 3.49
N ASN A 290 27.80 16.45 2.72
CA ASN A 290 26.77 15.99 1.77
C ASN A 290 27.35 15.27 0.52
N ASN A 291 28.66 15.21 0.34
CA ASN A 291 29.28 14.40 -0.72
C ASN A 291 29.18 12.89 -0.41
N ILE A 292 28.97 12.51 0.84
CA ILE A 292 28.71 11.13 1.24
C ILE A 292 27.25 10.84 0.95
N PRO A 293 26.91 9.81 0.17
CA PRO A 293 25.51 9.43 -0.06
C PRO A 293 24.77 9.19 1.27
N ILE A 294 23.57 9.75 1.42
CA ILE A 294 22.85 9.71 2.72
C ILE A 294 22.57 8.29 3.19
N TRP A 295 22.27 7.36 2.27
CA TRP A 295 22.08 5.94 2.60
C TRP A 295 23.36 5.28 3.15
N ALA A 296 24.54 5.66 2.64
CA ALA A 296 25.81 5.18 3.17
C ALA A 296 26.09 5.75 4.58
N GLN A 297 25.76 7.04 4.83
CA GLN A 297 25.85 7.64 6.16
C GLN A 297 24.95 6.93 7.17
N VAL A 298 23.73 6.55 6.78
CA VAL A 298 22.76 5.84 7.62
C VAL A 298 23.29 4.44 7.96
N VAL A 299 23.78 3.68 6.98
CA VAL A 299 24.38 2.36 7.21
C VAL A 299 25.62 2.46 8.10
N SER A 300 26.47 3.45 7.89
CA SER A 300 27.63 3.74 8.73
C SER A 300 27.26 3.90 10.21
N LEU A 301 26.20 4.66 10.50
CA LEU A 301 25.73 4.86 11.87
C LEU A 301 25.10 3.58 12.45
N ALA A 302 24.33 2.85 11.62
CA ALA A 302 23.70 1.58 12.01
C ALA A 302 24.75 0.52 12.37
N ASP A 303 25.80 0.37 11.56
CA ASP A 303 26.89 -0.55 11.79
C ASP A 303 27.66 -0.19 13.07
N VAL A 304 28.01 1.09 13.25
CA VAL A 304 28.70 1.54 14.48
C VAL A 304 27.86 1.29 15.73
N TYR A 305 26.56 1.58 15.69
CA TYR A 305 25.68 1.33 16.84
C TYR A 305 25.59 -0.16 17.16
N ASP A 306 25.39 -1.01 16.15
CA ASP A 306 25.37 -2.46 16.35
C ASP A 306 26.71 -2.99 16.88
N ALA A 307 27.84 -2.50 16.34
CA ALA A 307 29.17 -2.87 16.81
C ALA A 307 29.45 -2.47 18.26
N LEU A 308 28.81 -1.42 18.76
CA LEU A 308 28.94 -1.01 20.18
C LEU A 308 28.02 -1.84 21.08
N THR A 309 26.81 -2.15 20.66
CA THR A 309 25.78 -2.78 21.49
C THR A 309 25.76 -4.31 21.40
N SER A 310 26.56 -4.90 20.51
CA SER A 310 26.65 -6.37 20.33
C SER A 310 27.91 -6.91 21.02
N GLU A 311 27.80 -8.09 21.65
CA GLU A 311 28.96 -8.84 22.17
C GLU A 311 29.84 -9.29 21.00
N ARG A 312 31.17 -9.06 21.15
CA ARG A 312 32.20 -9.58 20.24
C ARG A 312 33.19 -10.42 21.01
N VAL A 313 33.84 -11.37 20.33
CA VAL A 313 34.78 -12.34 20.95
C VAL A 313 35.80 -11.70 21.89
N TYR A 314 36.15 -10.41 21.68
CA TYR A 314 37.17 -9.70 22.42
C TYR A 314 36.64 -8.48 23.17
N LYS A 315 35.31 -8.21 23.19
CA LYS A 315 34.76 -7.01 23.79
C LYS A 315 33.34 -7.24 24.30
N ALA A 316 33.08 -6.96 25.56
CA ALA A 316 31.74 -6.90 26.12
C ALA A 316 30.92 -5.77 25.43
N ALA A 317 29.61 -6.00 25.27
CA ALA A 317 28.71 -5.01 24.75
C ALA A 317 28.63 -3.79 25.68
N TYR A 318 28.61 -2.60 25.10
CA TYR A 318 28.25 -1.38 25.82
C TYR A 318 26.71 -1.33 26.03
N THR A 319 26.32 -0.67 27.13
CA THR A 319 24.89 -0.37 27.31
C THR A 319 24.39 0.59 26.23
N HIS A 320 23.08 0.59 25.97
CA HIS A 320 22.47 1.54 25.04
C HIS A 320 22.91 3.00 25.32
N ALA A 321 22.79 3.44 26.59
CA ALA A 321 23.13 4.79 26.99
C ALA A 321 24.62 5.13 26.74
N GLN A 322 25.54 4.18 26.96
CA GLN A 322 26.95 4.35 26.65
C GLN A 322 27.19 4.47 25.14
N ALA A 323 26.58 3.59 24.33
CA ALA A 323 26.73 3.62 22.89
C ALA A 323 26.23 4.94 22.31
N VAL A 324 25.03 5.41 22.73
CA VAL A 324 24.50 6.71 22.35
C VAL A 324 25.45 7.86 22.73
N SER A 325 25.97 7.87 23.95
CA SER A 325 26.91 8.90 24.40
C SER A 325 28.18 8.92 23.54
N MET A 326 28.77 7.75 23.25
CA MET A 326 30.02 7.65 22.46
C MET A 326 29.76 8.15 21.00
N ILE A 327 28.63 7.83 20.40
CA ILE A 327 28.27 8.30 19.07
C ILE A 327 28.12 9.83 19.06
N LEU A 328 27.42 10.40 20.04
CA LEU A 328 27.19 11.84 20.14
C LEU A 328 28.46 12.63 20.40
N ASN A 329 29.39 12.07 21.21
CA ASN A 329 30.68 12.67 21.50
C ASN A 329 31.70 12.55 20.34
N GLY A 330 31.34 11.82 19.25
CA GLY A 330 32.25 11.63 18.13
C GLY A 330 33.39 10.62 18.37
N GLU A 331 33.30 9.80 19.42
CA GLU A 331 34.35 8.80 19.77
C GLU A 331 34.47 7.70 18.71
N CYS A 332 33.40 7.52 17.90
CA CYS A 332 33.32 6.54 16.82
C CYS A 332 33.35 7.18 15.42
N GLY A 333 33.79 8.43 15.33
CA GLY A 333 33.78 9.27 14.16
C GLY A 333 32.62 10.28 14.15
N VAL A 334 32.75 11.30 13.33
CA VAL A 334 31.76 12.38 13.23
C VAL A 334 30.65 11.98 12.27
N PHE A 335 29.40 12.16 12.66
CA PHE A 335 28.21 11.87 11.86
C PHE A 335 27.43 13.15 11.49
N ASN A 336 26.60 13.06 10.47
CA ASN A 336 25.70 14.11 10.04
C ASN A 336 24.76 14.54 11.19
N PRO A 337 24.70 15.84 11.55
CA PRO A 337 23.85 16.32 12.65
C PRO A 337 22.36 16.00 12.49
N ARG A 338 21.84 16.02 11.26
CA ARG A 338 20.44 15.65 10.98
C ARG A 338 20.18 14.16 11.19
N LEU A 339 21.16 13.34 10.80
CA LEU A 339 21.10 11.89 11.05
C LEU A 339 21.18 11.59 12.53
N LEU A 340 22.04 12.28 13.30
CA LEU A 340 22.08 12.15 14.76
C LEU A 340 20.76 12.54 15.43
N ASN A 341 20.09 13.60 14.95
CA ASN A 341 18.77 13.97 15.45
C ASN A 341 17.72 12.88 15.14
N SER A 342 17.80 12.26 13.97
CA SER A 342 16.92 11.13 13.61
C SER A 342 17.21 9.90 14.47
N PHE A 343 18.49 9.61 14.73
CA PHE A 343 18.93 8.53 15.62
C PHE A 343 18.39 8.70 17.05
N LEU A 344 18.52 9.90 17.62
CA LEU A 344 17.99 10.20 18.95
C LEU A 344 16.47 10.00 19.04
N SER A 345 15.76 10.29 17.97
CA SER A 345 14.29 10.12 17.95
C SER A 345 13.82 8.66 17.95
N VAL A 346 14.68 7.73 17.55
CA VAL A 346 14.39 6.29 17.56
C VAL A 346 15.16 5.53 18.62
N ALA A 347 15.97 6.24 19.44
CA ALA A 347 16.85 5.63 20.42
C ALA A 347 16.13 4.73 21.43
N SER A 348 14.97 5.15 21.95
CA SER A 348 14.16 4.35 22.88
C SER A 348 13.65 3.03 22.25
N ARG A 349 13.30 3.05 20.97
CA ARG A 349 12.87 1.85 20.25
C ARG A 349 14.04 0.87 20.06
N LEU A 350 15.23 1.40 19.76
CA LEU A 350 16.44 0.60 19.66
C LEU A 350 16.80 -0.05 21.00
N GLU A 351 16.62 0.65 22.11
CA GLU A 351 16.85 0.14 23.45
C GLU A 351 15.91 -1.02 23.82
N ASN A 352 14.61 -0.86 23.50
CA ASN A 352 13.58 -1.84 23.81
C ASN A 352 13.60 -3.06 22.87
N GLY A 353 14.47 -3.08 21.86
CA GLY A 353 14.48 -4.13 20.84
C GLY A 353 13.20 -4.13 19.97
N GLU A 354 12.47 -3.03 19.94
CA GLU A 354 11.31 -2.82 19.09
C GLU A 354 11.76 -2.57 17.64
N ILE A 355 12.38 -3.59 17.08
CA ILE A 355 13.00 -3.57 15.77
C ILE A 355 11.95 -4.08 14.78
N GLY A 356 11.31 -3.16 14.07
CA GLY A 356 10.29 -3.42 13.04
C GLY A 356 9.95 -2.15 12.30
N PRO A 357 9.28 -2.22 11.15
CA PRO A 357 8.94 -1.02 10.40
C PRO A 357 8.17 -0.05 11.28
N MET A 358 8.63 1.20 11.30
CA MET A 358 8.04 2.30 12.05
C MET A 358 6.60 2.55 11.60
N PHE A 359 6.34 2.27 10.31
CA PHE A 359 5.07 2.39 9.64
C PHE A 359 4.75 1.05 8.95
N ARG A 360 4.06 0.15 9.65
CA ARG A 360 3.41 -0.97 8.97
C ARG A 360 2.30 -0.40 8.12
N GLU A 361 2.42 -0.47 6.79
CA GLU A 361 1.22 -0.51 5.97
C GLU A 361 0.35 -1.65 6.52
N ARG A 362 -0.78 -1.30 7.13
CA ARG A 362 -1.88 -2.27 7.23
C ARG A 362 -2.09 -2.72 5.81
N ALA A 363 -1.80 -3.99 5.53
CA ALA A 363 -2.20 -4.61 4.28
C ALA A 363 -3.63 -4.16 4.04
N ALA A 364 -3.80 -3.25 3.10
CA ALA A 364 -5.10 -2.76 2.71
C ALA A 364 -5.86 -4.00 2.25
N ALA A 365 -6.91 -4.34 2.97
CA ALA A 365 -7.94 -5.19 2.41
C ALA A 365 -8.28 -4.56 1.05
N PRO A 366 -8.43 -5.36 -0.03
CA PRO A 366 -8.66 -4.82 -1.36
C PRO A 366 -9.80 -3.81 -1.29
N ALA A 367 -9.49 -2.55 -1.53
CA ALA A 367 -10.44 -1.47 -1.56
C ALA A 367 -11.45 -1.82 -2.65
N LYS A 368 -12.72 -2.02 -2.27
CA LYS A 368 -13.81 -2.01 -3.22
C LYS A 368 -13.71 -0.70 -4.01
N PRO A 369 -13.76 -0.72 -5.34
CA PRO A 369 -13.67 0.50 -6.13
C PRO A 369 -14.84 1.42 -5.75
N SER A 370 -14.57 2.47 -5.02
CA SER A 370 -15.54 3.51 -4.75
C SER A 370 -15.52 4.50 -5.90
N HIS A 371 -16.72 4.78 -6.39
CA HIS A 371 -17.07 5.70 -7.45
C HIS A 371 -16.30 7.02 -7.44
N LYS A 372 -15.88 7.42 -8.65
CA LYS A 372 -15.34 8.72 -9.02
C LYS A 372 -16.13 9.88 -8.41
N LYS A 373 -15.51 10.60 -7.47
CA LYS A 373 -15.76 12.03 -7.27
C LYS A 373 -14.41 12.70 -7.11
N HIS A 374 -14.05 13.55 -8.08
CA HIS A 374 -12.92 14.48 -8.09
C HIS A 374 -11.62 13.92 -7.52
N SER A 375 -10.78 13.37 -8.38
CA SER A 375 -9.44 12.91 -8.03
C SER A 375 -8.63 14.12 -7.56
N LEU A 376 -8.46 14.24 -6.25
CA LEU A 376 -7.31 14.94 -5.69
C LEU A 376 -6.07 14.31 -6.36
N SER A 377 -5.12 15.13 -6.82
CA SER A 377 -3.91 14.60 -7.44
C SER A 377 -3.25 13.62 -6.48
N ALA A 378 -2.61 12.57 -6.98
CA ALA A 378 -1.88 11.60 -6.16
C ALA A 378 -0.93 12.29 -5.15
N ARG A 379 -0.37 13.44 -5.52
CA ARG A 379 0.45 14.30 -4.66
C ARG A 379 -0.34 14.90 -3.49
N THR A 380 -1.61 15.30 -3.70
CA THR A 380 -2.44 15.88 -2.64
C THR A 380 -2.93 14.81 -1.66
N LEU A 381 -3.27 13.61 -2.15
CA LEU A 381 -3.59 12.45 -1.31
C LEU A 381 -2.37 12.03 -0.48
N TRP A 382 -1.20 11.94 -1.08
CA TRP A 382 0.05 11.64 -0.40
C TRP A 382 0.41 12.66 0.68
N LEU A 383 0.20 13.98 0.41
CA LEU A 383 0.41 15.04 1.40
C LEU A 383 -0.55 14.93 2.59
N LEU A 384 -1.83 14.60 2.33
CA LEU A 384 -2.84 14.40 3.38
C LEU A 384 -2.55 13.18 4.24
N GLU A 385 -2.18 12.06 3.64
CA GLU A 385 -1.77 10.84 4.34
C GLU A 385 -0.52 11.09 5.19
N ARG A 386 0.45 11.82 4.65
CA ARG A 386 1.66 12.22 5.34
C ARG A 386 1.40 13.14 6.53
N GLU A 387 0.51 14.15 6.40
CA GLU A 387 0.11 15.00 7.51
C GLU A 387 -0.62 14.21 8.60
N ARG A 388 -1.50 13.30 8.22
CA ARG A 388 -2.21 12.40 9.16
C ARG A 388 -1.21 11.53 9.95
N GLU A 389 -0.23 10.97 9.28
CA GLU A 389 0.80 10.14 9.89
C GLU A 389 1.72 10.94 10.84
N LYS A 390 2.05 12.19 10.48
CA LYS A 390 2.78 13.10 11.33
C LYS A 390 2.10 13.33 12.69
N TYR A 391 0.79 13.54 12.67
CA TYR A 391 0.03 13.72 13.92
C TYR A 391 -0.04 12.44 14.74
N ARG A 392 -0.13 11.26 14.10
CA ARG A 392 -0.11 9.98 14.79
C ARG A 392 1.23 9.75 15.52
N VAL A 393 2.34 9.97 14.84
CA VAL A 393 3.69 9.80 15.42
C VAL A 393 3.94 10.81 16.54
N LEU A 394 3.50 12.07 16.38
CA LEU A 394 3.61 13.07 17.44
C LEU A 394 2.83 12.64 18.69
N SER A 395 1.65 12.06 18.53
CA SER A 395 0.84 11.50 19.63
C SER A 395 1.55 10.35 20.35
N GLU A 396 2.15 9.43 19.59
CA GLU A 396 2.89 8.30 20.16
C GLU A 396 4.15 8.73 20.91
N LEU A 397 4.85 9.75 20.41
CA LEU A 397 6.11 10.25 21.00
C LEU A 397 5.90 11.20 22.17
N SER A 398 4.89 12.08 22.13
CA SER A 398 4.64 13.07 23.21
C SER A 398 3.85 12.49 24.38
N GLY A 399 3.25 11.33 24.18
CA GLY A 399 2.32 10.79 25.14
C GLY A 399 0.97 11.51 25.18
N ASP A 400 0.73 12.43 24.26
CA ASP A 400 -0.51 13.19 24.15
C ASP A 400 -1.59 12.44 23.38
N ILE A 401 -2.85 12.71 23.75
CA ILE A 401 -4.00 12.19 23.01
C ILE A 401 -4.27 13.16 21.86
N VAL A 402 -4.08 12.69 20.63
CA VAL A 402 -4.44 13.46 19.43
C VAL A 402 -5.82 13.03 18.97
N PHE A 403 -6.63 14.00 18.58
CA PHE A 403 -7.95 13.75 18.04
C PHE A 403 -8.19 14.53 16.75
N ASN A 404 -9.02 13.97 15.88
CA ASN A 404 -9.51 14.57 14.66
C ASN A 404 -11.04 14.65 14.70
N TYR A 405 -11.60 15.83 14.54
CA TYR A 405 -13.04 16.03 14.58
C TYR A 405 -13.59 16.39 13.20
N ASP A 406 -14.39 15.48 12.63
CA ASP A 406 -15.16 15.73 11.40
C ASP A 406 -16.45 16.51 11.74
N VAL A 407 -16.40 17.81 11.50
CA VAL A 407 -17.52 18.75 11.80
C VAL A 407 -18.78 18.41 11.00
N LYS A 408 -18.66 17.82 9.79
CA LYS A 408 -19.82 17.49 8.94
C LYS A 408 -20.53 16.23 9.39
N ARG A 409 -19.78 15.26 9.90
CA ARG A 409 -20.30 13.96 10.35
C ARG A 409 -20.54 13.92 11.84
N ASP A 410 -20.13 14.94 12.58
CA ASP A 410 -20.14 15.01 14.04
C ASP A 410 -19.45 13.78 14.67
N MET A 411 -18.28 13.42 14.10
CA MET A 411 -17.48 12.27 14.50
C MET A 411 -16.12 12.70 15.02
N LEU A 412 -15.71 12.14 16.15
CA LEU A 412 -14.39 12.32 16.73
C LEU A 412 -13.61 11.02 16.56
N GLU A 413 -12.44 11.08 15.95
CA GLU A 413 -11.47 9.99 15.87
C GLU A 413 -10.29 10.33 16.80
N CYS A 414 -9.97 9.46 17.73
CA CYS A 414 -8.89 9.65 18.70
C CYS A 414 -7.73 8.69 18.42
N SER A 415 -6.53 9.01 18.95
CA SER A 415 -5.38 8.10 18.93
C SER A 415 -5.65 6.86 19.82
N GLU A 416 -4.92 5.74 19.61
CA GLU A 416 -5.05 4.50 20.39
C GLU A 416 -4.89 4.74 21.90
N LYS A 417 -4.09 5.72 22.28
CA LYS A 417 -3.89 6.14 23.67
C LYS A 417 -5.17 6.62 24.37
N TRP A 418 -6.14 7.12 23.61
CA TRP A 418 -7.46 7.44 24.14
C TRP A 418 -8.14 6.21 24.74
N HIS A 419 -8.07 5.08 24.06
CA HIS A 419 -8.62 3.82 24.53
C HIS A 419 -7.84 3.29 25.75
N GLU A 420 -6.52 3.40 25.75
CA GLU A 420 -5.67 2.98 26.88
C GLU A 420 -5.96 3.80 28.16
N VAL A 421 -6.12 5.11 28.01
CA VAL A 421 -6.31 6.02 29.18
C VAL A 421 -7.74 6.03 29.67
N PHE A 422 -8.73 6.00 28.78
CA PHE A 422 -10.14 6.18 29.13
C PHE A 422 -11.02 4.95 28.93
N GLY A 423 -10.54 3.89 28.27
CA GLY A 423 -11.30 2.68 27.98
C GLY A 423 -12.44 2.87 26.96
N TRP A 424 -12.44 3.97 26.19
CA TRP A 424 -13.49 4.31 25.24
C TRP A 424 -13.07 3.97 23.81
N ASP A 425 -14.08 3.84 22.92
CA ASP A 425 -13.83 3.61 21.51
C ASP A 425 -13.04 4.78 20.90
N ILE A 426 -12.11 4.45 20.00
CA ILE A 426 -11.30 5.42 19.26
C ILE A 426 -12.14 6.30 18.32
N THR A 427 -13.35 5.87 17.98
CA THR A 427 -14.28 6.62 17.14
C THR A 427 -15.57 6.91 17.93
N VAL A 428 -15.81 8.19 18.16
CA VAL A 428 -16.98 8.66 18.93
C VAL A 428 -17.97 9.35 17.99
N PRO A 429 -19.10 8.71 17.66
CA PRO A 429 -20.15 9.33 16.87
C PRO A 429 -20.98 10.30 17.73
N ASN A 430 -21.58 11.32 17.08
CA ASN A 430 -22.32 12.39 17.76
C ASN A 430 -21.48 13.06 18.86
N ALA A 431 -20.23 13.35 18.52
CA ALA A 431 -19.18 13.75 19.47
C ALA A 431 -19.59 14.98 20.32
N ARG A 432 -20.30 15.95 19.75
CA ARG A 432 -20.80 17.12 20.51
C ARG A 432 -21.68 16.74 21.67
N LYS A 433 -22.62 15.81 21.48
CA LYS A 433 -23.53 15.36 22.55
C LYS A 433 -22.83 14.42 23.52
N THR A 434 -21.97 13.57 23.02
CA THR A 434 -21.28 12.55 23.82
C THR A 434 -20.25 13.18 24.75
N LEU A 435 -19.43 14.11 24.25
CA LEU A 435 -18.42 14.81 25.05
C LEU A 435 -19.01 15.75 26.09
N LEU A 436 -20.07 16.52 25.74
CA LEU A 436 -20.74 17.41 26.68
C LEU A 436 -21.48 16.70 27.83
N ARG A 437 -21.76 15.40 27.66
CA ARG A 437 -22.40 14.57 28.70
C ARG A 437 -21.40 13.70 29.44
N SER A 438 -20.14 13.69 29.05
CA SER A 438 -19.10 12.90 29.69
C SER A 438 -18.46 13.68 30.84
N SER A 439 -18.03 12.98 31.87
CA SER A 439 -17.29 13.54 33.01
C SER A 439 -15.85 13.96 32.70
N PHE A 440 -15.44 13.97 31.43
CA PHE A 440 -14.08 14.32 30.98
C PHE A 440 -13.83 15.82 30.84
N ILE A 441 -14.89 16.61 30.69
CA ILE A 441 -14.78 18.07 30.61
C ILE A 441 -15.19 18.61 31.96
N HIS A 442 -14.27 19.27 32.65
CA HIS A 442 -14.59 19.94 33.90
C HIS A 442 -15.69 20.98 33.66
N GLU A 443 -16.60 21.16 34.63
CA GLU A 443 -17.74 22.07 34.48
C GLU A 443 -17.30 23.50 34.09
N ASP A 444 -16.15 23.93 34.59
CA ASP A 444 -15.58 25.24 34.31
C ASP A 444 -15.01 25.39 32.89
N ASP A 445 -14.66 24.27 32.22
CA ASP A 445 -14.09 24.25 30.87
C ASP A 445 -15.13 24.03 29.76
N THR A 446 -16.36 23.70 30.13
CA THR A 446 -17.47 23.45 29.20
C THR A 446 -17.71 24.62 28.22
N PRO A 447 -17.71 25.91 28.62
CA PRO A 447 -17.81 27.03 27.72
C PRO A 447 -16.61 27.14 26.73
N ALA A 448 -15.40 26.85 27.21
CA ALA A 448 -14.19 26.95 26.39
C ALA A 448 -14.11 25.83 25.33
N ALA A 449 -14.57 24.62 25.65
CA ALA A 449 -14.63 23.50 24.73
C ALA A 449 -15.65 23.73 23.59
N VAL A 450 -16.77 24.38 23.86
CA VAL A 450 -17.79 24.73 22.86
C VAL A 450 -17.29 25.80 21.90
N TRP A 451 -16.49 26.77 22.38
CA TRP A 451 -15.99 27.88 21.55
C TRP A 451 -14.78 27.49 20.65
N ARG A 452 -13.93 26.56 21.07
CA ARG A 452 -12.80 26.08 20.28
C ARG A 452 -13.21 25.13 19.15
N SER A 453 -14.38 24.55 19.18
CA SER A 453 -14.96 23.73 18.10
C SER A 453 -15.70 24.55 17.03
N GLY A 454 -15.70 25.85 17.10
CA GLY A 454 -16.41 26.79 16.20
C GLY A 454 -15.53 27.49 15.15
N LEU A 455 -14.29 27.03 14.91
CA LEU A 455 -13.41 27.52 13.84
C LEU A 455 -13.18 26.45 12.78
#